data_a35d9ab522ce50195ccb4d6188e72152
#
_entry.id   a35d9ab522ce50195ccb4d6188e72152
#
_cell.length_a   1.000
_cell.length_b   1.000
_cell.length_c   1.000
_cell.angle_alpha   90.00
_cell.angle_beta   90.00
_cell.angle_gamma   90.00
#
_symmetry.space_group_name_H-M   'P 1'
#
loop_
_entity.id
_entity.type
_entity.pdbx_description
1 polymer ?
#
loop_
_entity_poly.entity_id
_entity_poly.type
_entity_poly.pdbx_seq_one_letter_code
_entity_poly.pdbx_strand_id
1 'polypeptide(L)'
;VSGHPLLQGLLLSLLLGGIAVGQSAESAPPSTIQFAPLDLEAIAAEDGERDAFGFAPRFAIPQEVSLTPGNSGVWSKVDERLASWQLRISCENAISFNFGFIRWSLPYGAEMRILNAAGTQKIRPFDIYDVQEHGELWTPAIGGNGAIIQINCLHEDRWIVESAVMLGFVNIGYRGFHAKEAAGGGASPFMSGSCNVDVACPQSAGWENEIDCVGVISTGGSTFCTGFMVNNTNQDGTPYFMTADHCGITSGNAASLVVYWNYENSFCRTPGSAASGGPGDGVLNQFSTGSIFRAGSGVSDFTLVELNAPPNPAFGVSFCGWNNGAIPTTGAVGIHHPNTDEKRISFEDQPVVLSGNYVDVTDWDLGTTEPGSSGSPLFDMNHRVIGQLCCGAAACGNNLGDSYGWFGTSWGLGLSGWLDPTGSGATVLDTLPAGGGGPVELCSNGIDDDGDSLVDCNDPDCATSPACLPPEPGDECAIALIATLGSNPIDTTLMTPSTDPFNNAQCAGTFLGAMHNDVWYALTAPNSGDLSVSTCGTVNFDTDIVVYSGACGALVQIGCNGDGPSASCPGFSSDLSGVPVTAGATYYIRIGGYDGSSLGTGTVDI
;
A
#
# COMPACT_ATOMS: atom_id res chain seq x y z
N VAL A 1 8.65 -12.10 50.51
CA VAL A 1 8.59 -10.84 51.25
C VAL A 1 9.73 -9.95 50.75
N SER A 2 9.51 -9.14 49.80
CA SER A 2 10.29 -7.91 49.56
C SER A 2 9.57 -7.10 48.47
N GLY A 3 9.27 -5.86 48.77
CA GLY A 3 8.43 -5.01 48.01
C GLY A 3 9.09 -4.47 46.77
N HIS A 4 8.29 -4.27 45.73
CA HIS A 4 8.61 -3.45 44.58
C HIS A 4 8.59 -1.97 44.95
N PRO A 5 9.55 -1.17 44.52
CA PRO A 5 9.43 0.28 44.59
C PRO A 5 8.50 0.76 43.46
N LEU A 6 7.50 1.53 43.84
CA LEU A 6 6.68 2.35 42.98
C LEU A 6 7.57 3.23 42.07
N LEU A 7 7.52 3.03 40.78
CA LEU A 7 8.00 4.01 39.79
C LEU A 7 7.15 5.26 39.94
N GLN A 8 7.71 6.29 40.55
CA GLN A 8 7.22 7.65 40.40
C GLN A 8 7.49 8.08 38.96
N GLY A 9 6.40 8.34 38.25
CA GLY A 9 6.47 8.88 36.89
C GLY A 9 7.30 10.14 36.85
N LEU A 10 8.38 10.11 36.09
CA LEU A 10 9.06 11.30 35.62
C LEU A 10 8.11 11.96 34.61
N LEU A 11 7.43 13.01 35.05
CA LEU A 11 6.80 13.97 34.14
C LEU A 11 7.94 14.66 33.37
N LEU A 12 8.24 14.13 32.20
CA LEU A 12 9.08 14.80 31.23
C LEU A 12 8.29 16.03 30.74
N SER A 13 8.77 17.20 31.08
CA SER A 13 8.22 18.45 30.59
C SER A 13 8.48 18.52 29.08
N LEU A 14 7.50 18.06 28.30
CA LEU A 14 7.38 18.39 26.89
C LEU A 14 7.40 19.91 26.75
N LEU A 15 8.45 20.43 26.16
CA LEU A 15 8.44 21.76 25.58
C LEU A 15 7.42 21.74 24.46
N LEU A 16 6.17 22.06 24.81
CA LEU A 16 5.11 22.40 23.89
C LEU A 16 5.57 23.67 23.15
N GLY A 17 6.15 23.49 21.98
CA GLY A 17 6.17 24.53 20.97
C GLY A 17 4.71 24.75 20.54
N GLY A 18 3.95 25.43 21.39
CA GLY A 18 2.56 25.75 21.11
C GLY A 18 2.49 26.63 19.86
N ILE A 19 1.79 26.19 18.85
CA ILE A 19 1.23 27.11 17.87
C ILE A 19 0.31 28.02 18.66
N ALA A 20 0.77 29.26 18.90
CA ALA A 20 -0.08 30.28 19.48
C ALA A 20 -1.17 30.63 18.44
N VAL A 21 -2.27 29.94 18.49
CA VAL A 21 -3.49 30.35 17.79
C VAL A 21 -4.09 31.52 18.59
N GLY A 22 -3.65 32.71 18.24
CA GLY A 22 -4.31 33.92 18.68
C GLY A 22 -5.71 33.96 18.09
N GLN A 23 -6.74 33.82 18.92
CA GLN A 23 -8.13 34.13 18.53
C GLN A 23 -8.25 35.62 18.25
N SER A 24 -8.25 35.97 16.97
CA SER A 24 -8.78 37.24 16.49
C SER A 24 -9.37 37.03 15.09
N ALA A 25 -10.67 37.34 14.97
CA ALA A 25 -11.48 37.56 13.76
C ALA A 25 -11.09 36.77 12.51
N GLU A 26 -11.97 35.86 12.10
CA GLU A 26 -12.15 35.29 10.74
C GLU A 26 -10.98 35.48 9.77
N SER A 27 -9.82 34.94 10.06
CA SER A 27 -8.78 34.76 9.08
C SER A 27 -9.07 33.46 8.34
N ALA A 28 -8.93 33.48 7.00
CA ALA A 28 -9.01 32.26 6.20
C ALA A 28 -8.11 31.15 6.79
N PRO A 29 -8.55 29.88 6.80
CA PRO A 29 -7.77 28.79 7.36
C PRO A 29 -6.38 28.69 6.69
N PRO A 30 -5.33 28.34 7.43
CA PRO A 30 -3.98 28.32 6.88
C PRO A 30 -3.87 27.29 5.74
N SER A 31 -3.42 27.73 4.59
CA SER A 31 -3.15 26.86 3.43
C SER A 31 -1.88 26.03 3.55
N THR A 32 -0.99 26.43 4.48
CA THR A 32 0.31 25.82 4.75
C THR A 32 0.54 25.75 6.25
N ILE A 33 0.92 24.56 6.72
CA ILE A 33 1.43 24.33 8.08
C ILE A 33 2.94 24.13 7.95
N GLN A 34 3.70 24.99 8.61
CA GLN A 34 5.16 24.89 8.65
C GLN A 34 5.60 24.54 10.07
N PHE A 35 6.28 23.42 10.21
CA PHE A 35 6.92 23.00 11.46
C PHE A 35 8.32 23.62 11.58
N ALA A 36 8.75 23.85 12.81
CA ALA A 36 10.13 24.22 13.08
C ALA A 36 11.08 23.09 12.66
N PRO A 37 12.30 23.42 12.24
CA PRO A 37 13.33 22.40 11.98
C PRO A 37 13.53 21.50 13.19
N LEU A 38 13.72 20.21 12.96
CA LEU A 38 14.03 19.24 14.00
C LEU A 38 15.42 19.51 14.60
N ASP A 39 15.55 19.38 15.91
CA ASP A 39 16.84 19.37 16.61
C ASP A 39 17.44 17.96 16.51
N LEU A 40 18.19 17.71 15.45
CA LEU A 40 18.76 16.39 15.17
C LEU A 40 19.79 15.94 16.23
N GLU A 41 20.47 16.87 16.91
CA GLU A 41 21.41 16.53 17.99
C GLU A 41 20.66 16.03 19.23
N ALA A 42 19.61 16.74 19.65
CA ALA A 42 18.75 16.31 20.74
C ALA A 42 18.05 14.98 20.44
N ILE A 43 17.54 14.80 19.21
CA ILE A 43 16.91 13.56 18.76
C ILE A 43 17.89 12.37 18.80
N ALA A 44 19.12 12.56 18.32
CA ALA A 44 20.13 11.51 18.34
C ALA A 44 20.51 11.09 19.78
N ALA A 45 20.58 12.04 20.72
CA ALA A 45 20.82 11.75 22.12
C ALA A 45 19.66 10.93 22.74
N GLU A 46 18.43 11.33 22.48
CA GLU A 46 17.24 10.61 22.93
C GLU A 46 17.12 9.20 22.32
N ASP A 47 17.43 9.08 21.01
CA ASP A 47 17.45 7.77 20.34
C ASP A 47 18.47 6.83 20.95
N GLY A 48 19.66 7.33 21.30
CA GLY A 48 20.69 6.53 21.99
C GLY A 48 20.23 6.04 23.37
N GLU A 49 19.45 6.83 24.11
CA GLU A 49 18.84 6.37 25.36
C GLU A 49 17.76 5.31 25.10
N ARG A 50 16.91 5.50 24.10
CA ARG A 50 15.87 4.53 23.72
C ARG A 50 16.45 3.19 23.29
N ASP A 51 17.49 3.22 22.46
CA ASP A 51 18.19 2.01 22.00
C ASP A 51 18.81 1.24 23.19
N ALA A 52 19.35 1.95 24.19
CA ALA A 52 19.90 1.34 25.41
C ALA A 52 18.81 0.65 26.26
N PHE A 53 17.54 1.06 26.15
CA PHE A 53 16.40 0.43 26.80
C PHE A 53 15.73 -0.66 25.95
N GLY A 54 16.20 -0.91 24.72
CA GLY A 54 15.65 -1.92 23.81
C GLY A 54 14.31 -1.53 23.19
N PHE A 55 13.97 -0.25 23.12
CA PHE A 55 12.77 0.19 22.40
C PHE A 55 12.97 0.10 20.89
N ALA A 56 11.88 -0.17 20.16
CA ALA A 56 11.89 -0.09 18.71
C ALA A 56 12.47 1.25 18.22
N PRO A 57 13.39 1.23 17.25
CA PRO A 57 14.02 2.45 16.75
C PRO A 57 12.99 3.35 16.07
N ARG A 58 13.20 4.69 16.19
CA ARG A 58 12.36 5.69 15.52
C ARG A 58 12.98 6.10 14.19
N PHE A 59 12.13 6.49 13.24
CA PHE A 59 12.54 7.15 12.01
C PHE A 59 11.91 8.54 11.84
N ALA A 60 10.88 8.86 12.63
CA ALA A 60 10.17 10.12 12.57
C ALA A 60 9.79 10.62 13.98
N ILE A 61 9.57 11.92 14.09
CA ILE A 61 9.07 12.60 15.29
C ILE A 61 7.60 12.92 15.07
N PRO A 62 6.68 12.37 15.89
CA PRO A 62 5.25 12.67 15.79
C PRO A 62 4.97 14.10 16.30
N GLN A 63 4.15 14.82 15.54
CA GLN A 63 3.58 16.09 15.92
C GLN A 63 2.07 15.92 16.01
N GLU A 64 1.52 16.05 17.21
CA GLU A 64 0.08 16.03 17.42
C GLU A 64 -0.55 17.31 16.85
N VAL A 65 -1.59 17.15 16.06
CA VAL A 65 -2.34 18.24 15.44
C VAL A 65 -3.85 17.96 15.53
N SER A 66 -4.66 18.96 15.17
CA SER A 66 -6.12 18.81 15.12
C SER A 66 -6.63 19.53 13.87
N LEU A 67 -6.29 18.99 12.72
CA LEU A 67 -6.52 19.61 11.42
C LEU A 67 -7.66 18.90 10.68
N THR A 68 -8.63 19.66 10.25
CA THR A 68 -9.76 19.18 9.43
C THR A 68 -9.89 20.03 8.18
N PRO A 69 -10.54 19.55 7.13
CA PRO A 69 -10.82 20.37 5.95
C PRO A 69 -11.71 21.60 6.26
N GLY A 70 -12.33 21.66 7.44
CA GLY A 70 -13.10 22.81 7.90
C GLY A 70 -12.27 23.89 8.61
N ASN A 71 -11.09 23.54 9.20
CA ASN A 71 -10.27 24.49 9.95
C ASN A 71 -8.87 24.72 9.38
N SER A 72 -8.51 24.04 8.31
CA SER A 72 -7.19 24.11 7.67
C SER A 72 -7.31 23.89 6.18
N GLY A 73 -6.21 24.17 5.45
CA GLY A 73 -6.18 24.02 4.00
C GLY A 73 -7.08 25.05 3.28
N VAL A 74 -7.22 24.87 1.99
CA VAL A 74 -8.03 25.75 1.14
C VAL A 74 -8.92 24.91 0.23
N TRP A 75 -10.20 25.20 0.26
CA TRP A 75 -11.14 24.69 -0.72
C TRP A 75 -11.11 25.53 -1.99
N SER A 76 -11.06 24.89 -3.12
CA SER A 76 -11.21 25.49 -4.46
C SER A 76 -12.31 24.77 -5.22
N LYS A 77 -12.94 25.49 -6.14
CA LYS A 77 -13.88 24.93 -7.09
C LYS A 77 -13.06 24.41 -8.27
N VAL A 78 -13.14 23.12 -8.58
CA VAL A 78 -12.52 22.53 -9.76
C VAL A 78 -13.41 22.81 -10.97
N ASP A 79 -14.69 22.47 -10.86
CA ASP A 79 -15.74 22.75 -11.84
C ASP A 79 -17.10 22.99 -11.16
N GLU A 80 -18.22 22.85 -11.87
CA GLU A 80 -19.55 23.08 -11.29
C GLU A 80 -19.97 22.00 -10.29
N ARG A 81 -19.42 20.80 -10.37
CA ARG A 81 -19.76 19.65 -9.54
C ARG A 81 -18.68 19.33 -8.51
N LEU A 82 -17.40 19.55 -8.84
CA LEU A 82 -16.26 19.12 -8.06
C LEU A 82 -15.63 20.24 -7.25
N ALA A 83 -15.30 19.93 -6.00
CA ALA A 83 -14.51 20.73 -5.08
C ALA A 83 -13.20 19.99 -4.75
N SER A 84 -12.12 20.75 -4.58
CA SER A 84 -10.82 20.24 -4.15
C SER A 84 -10.38 20.99 -2.89
N TRP A 85 -10.05 20.26 -1.86
CA TRP A 85 -9.36 20.78 -0.68
C TRP A 85 -7.88 20.47 -0.76
N GLN A 86 -7.04 21.42 -0.35
CA GLN A 86 -5.60 21.22 -0.34
C GLN A 86 -4.97 21.80 0.94
N LEU A 87 -4.11 21.00 1.57
CA LEU A 87 -3.26 21.41 2.70
C LEU A 87 -1.80 21.12 2.36
N ARG A 88 -0.92 22.11 2.59
CA ARG A 88 0.53 21.97 2.45
C ARG A 88 1.15 21.84 3.83
N ILE A 89 2.11 20.94 3.97
CA ILE A 89 2.85 20.67 5.20
C ILE A 89 4.34 20.73 4.87
N SER A 90 5.16 21.37 5.72
CA SER A 90 6.60 21.47 5.49
C SER A 90 7.37 21.52 6.80
N CYS A 91 8.61 21.00 6.75
CA CYS A 91 9.65 21.16 7.77
C CYS A 91 11.02 21.18 7.04
N GLU A 92 11.84 22.18 7.31
CA GLU A 92 13.04 22.49 6.51
C GLU A 92 14.02 21.32 6.40
N ASN A 93 14.26 20.58 7.50
CA ASN A 93 15.21 19.48 7.57
C ASN A 93 14.55 18.10 7.63
N ALA A 94 13.25 17.99 7.30
CA ALA A 94 12.60 16.71 7.13
C ALA A 94 13.11 15.99 5.88
N ILE A 95 13.18 14.65 5.95
CA ILE A 95 13.48 13.80 4.80
C ILE A 95 12.26 13.07 4.29
N SER A 96 11.23 12.94 5.13
CA SER A 96 9.95 12.31 4.78
C SER A 96 8.82 12.81 5.68
N PHE A 97 7.59 12.50 5.28
CA PHE A 97 6.39 12.67 6.08
C PHE A 97 5.52 11.43 5.99
N ASN A 98 4.77 11.14 7.04
CA ASN A 98 3.59 10.30 7.00
C ASN A 98 2.51 10.86 7.93
N PHE A 99 1.27 10.41 7.78
CA PHE A 99 0.12 11.07 8.39
C PHE A 99 -0.76 10.06 9.11
N GLY A 100 -1.21 10.41 10.31
CA GLY A 100 -2.21 9.67 11.06
C GLY A 100 -3.54 10.43 11.09
N PHE A 101 -4.52 9.97 10.33
CA PHE A 101 -5.89 10.46 10.40
C PHE A 101 -6.62 9.67 11.47
N ILE A 102 -6.91 10.31 12.59
CA ILE A 102 -7.61 9.70 13.75
C ILE A 102 -9.14 9.69 13.58
N ARG A 103 -9.62 10.25 12.49
CA ARG A 103 -10.98 10.12 11.99
C ARG A 103 -10.88 10.14 10.47
N TRP A 104 -11.33 9.07 9.87
CA TRP A 104 -11.24 8.84 8.45
C TRP A 104 -12.53 8.21 7.92
N SER A 105 -13.21 8.94 7.08
CA SER A 105 -14.28 8.43 6.23
C SER A 105 -14.45 9.38 5.04
N LEU A 106 -14.60 8.82 3.85
CA LEU A 106 -14.89 9.59 2.64
C LEU A 106 -16.24 9.18 2.06
N PRO A 107 -17.01 10.11 1.50
CA PRO A 107 -18.20 9.76 0.73
C PRO A 107 -17.80 9.08 -0.59
N TYR A 108 -18.71 8.33 -1.17
CA TYR A 108 -18.54 7.68 -2.46
C TYR A 108 -18.11 8.69 -3.54
N GLY A 109 -17.09 8.33 -4.33
CA GLY A 109 -16.53 9.18 -5.37
C GLY A 109 -15.62 10.31 -4.88
N ALA A 110 -15.33 10.38 -3.57
CA ALA A 110 -14.28 11.24 -3.04
C ALA A 110 -12.97 10.47 -2.92
N GLU A 111 -11.86 11.17 -3.17
CA GLU A 111 -10.52 10.60 -3.06
C GLU A 111 -9.58 11.55 -2.33
N MET A 112 -8.61 10.99 -1.61
CA MET A 112 -7.48 11.72 -1.05
C MET A 112 -6.19 11.32 -1.74
N ARG A 113 -5.41 12.29 -2.16
CA ARG A 113 -4.07 12.13 -2.75
C ARG A 113 -3.04 12.78 -1.86
N ILE A 114 -1.89 12.14 -1.72
CA ILE A 114 -0.73 12.68 -1.01
C ILE A 114 0.44 12.73 -1.97
N LEU A 115 1.02 13.93 -2.10
CA LEU A 115 2.15 14.19 -2.98
C LEU A 115 3.28 14.80 -2.15
N ASN A 116 4.54 14.61 -2.57
CA ASN A 116 5.62 15.43 -2.03
C ASN A 116 5.52 16.87 -2.56
N ALA A 117 6.19 17.81 -1.93
CA ALA A 117 6.11 19.24 -2.29
C ALA A 117 6.54 19.52 -3.74
N ALA A 118 7.42 18.68 -4.31
CA ALA A 118 7.90 18.80 -5.69
C ALA A 118 6.94 18.17 -6.71
N GLY A 119 5.94 17.38 -6.28
CA GLY A 119 5.02 16.64 -7.15
C GLY A 119 5.65 15.45 -7.90
N THR A 120 6.88 15.06 -7.51
CA THR A 120 7.63 13.97 -8.16
C THR A 120 7.34 12.59 -7.57
N GLN A 121 6.80 12.54 -6.36
CA GLN A 121 6.35 11.32 -5.70
C GLN A 121 4.89 11.49 -5.29
N LYS A 122 4.13 10.41 -5.40
CA LYS A 122 2.72 10.33 -4.99
C LYS A 122 2.45 8.97 -4.35
N ILE A 123 1.62 8.96 -3.32
CA ILE A 123 1.02 7.74 -2.77
C ILE A 123 -0.23 7.44 -3.60
N ARG A 124 -0.61 6.16 -3.75
CA ARG A 124 -1.89 5.81 -4.37
C ARG A 124 -3.02 6.60 -3.72
N PRO A 125 -4.09 6.93 -4.42
CA PRO A 125 -5.27 7.54 -3.80
C PRO A 125 -5.84 6.68 -2.69
N PHE A 126 -6.43 7.34 -1.69
CA PHE A 126 -7.25 6.72 -0.65
C PHE A 126 -8.69 7.16 -0.87
N ASP A 127 -9.62 6.24 -0.76
CA ASP A 127 -11.04 6.47 -1.03
C ASP A 127 -11.96 5.78 -0.01
N ILE A 128 -13.19 5.51 -0.35
CA ILE A 128 -14.17 4.87 0.53
C ILE A 128 -13.76 3.44 0.91
N TYR A 129 -13.01 2.73 0.06
CA TYR A 129 -12.56 1.36 0.31
C TYR A 129 -11.40 1.29 1.33
N ASP A 130 -10.77 2.40 1.63
CA ASP A 130 -9.80 2.52 2.72
C ASP A 130 -10.44 2.88 4.07
N VAL A 131 -11.79 2.93 4.15
CA VAL A 131 -12.52 3.18 5.40
C VAL A 131 -12.65 1.88 6.18
N GLN A 132 -12.11 1.85 7.39
CA GLN A 132 -12.07 0.69 8.27
C GLN A 132 -12.97 0.88 9.49
N GLU A 133 -13.34 -0.19 10.18
CA GLU A 133 -14.22 -0.14 11.36
C GLU A 133 -13.67 0.75 12.49
N HIS A 134 -12.34 0.78 12.68
CA HIS A 134 -11.70 1.64 13.68
C HIS A 134 -11.74 3.14 13.32
N GLY A 135 -12.07 3.51 12.08
CA GLY A 135 -12.23 4.89 11.62
C GLY A 135 -10.96 5.72 11.54
N GLU A 136 -9.79 5.07 11.46
CA GLU A 136 -8.47 5.71 11.30
C GLU A 136 -7.85 5.35 9.95
N LEU A 137 -6.96 6.22 9.46
CA LEU A 137 -6.08 5.94 8.33
C LEU A 137 -4.66 6.40 8.66
N TRP A 138 -3.69 5.50 8.56
CA TRP A 138 -2.28 5.82 8.67
C TRP A 138 -1.59 5.60 7.32
N THR A 139 -0.88 6.62 6.85
CA THR A 139 -0.34 6.60 5.49
C THR A 139 1.11 6.10 5.47
N PRO A 140 1.56 5.52 4.36
CA PRO A 140 2.98 5.27 4.18
C PRO A 140 3.77 6.59 4.16
N ALA A 141 5.10 6.46 4.32
CA ALA A 141 6.01 7.59 4.24
C ALA A 141 6.14 8.10 2.80
N ILE A 142 6.20 9.43 2.65
CA ILE A 142 6.50 10.12 1.39
C ILE A 142 7.75 10.97 1.55
N GLY A 143 8.68 10.88 0.60
CA GLY A 143 9.98 11.54 0.68
C GLY A 143 9.92 13.06 0.45
N GLY A 144 10.82 13.79 1.13
CA GLY A 144 11.01 15.22 0.95
C GLY A 144 10.75 16.04 2.21
N ASN A 145 11.03 17.34 2.12
CA ASN A 145 10.86 18.30 3.22
C ASN A 145 9.51 19.00 3.22
N GLY A 146 8.56 18.50 2.41
CA GLY A 146 7.19 18.98 2.38
C GLY A 146 6.27 18.01 1.65
N ALA A 147 5.00 18.05 2.02
CA ALA A 147 3.94 17.25 1.45
C ALA A 147 2.69 18.08 1.16
N ILE A 148 1.89 17.59 0.23
CA ILE A 148 0.59 18.15 -0.14
C ILE A 148 -0.45 17.06 0.06
N ILE A 149 -1.45 17.33 0.89
CA ILE A 149 -2.64 16.51 1.04
C ILE A 149 -3.75 17.18 0.24
N GLN A 150 -4.37 16.44 -0.68
CA GLN A 150 -5.45 16.92 -1.50
C GLN A 150 -6.64 15.97 -1.38
N ILE A 151 -7.85 16.51 -1.18
CA ILE A 151 -9.10 15.74 -1.19
C ILE A 151 -10.01 16.34 -2.27
N ASN A 152 -10.45 15.50 -3.19
CA ASN A 152 -11.43 15.84 -4.21
C ASN A 152 -12.77 15.19 -3.84
N CYS A 153 -13.86 15.94 -3.97
CA CYS A 153 -15.21 15.43 -3.71
C CYS A 153 -16.26 16.24 -4.46
N LEU A 154 -17.51 15.79 -4.48
CA LEU A 154 -18.62 16.60 -4.96
C LEU A 154 -18.81 17.84 -4.05
N HIS A 155 -19.25 18.95 -4.62
CA HIS A 155 -19.52 20.17 -3.87
C HIS A 155 -20.52 19.95 -2.73
N GLU A 156 -21.51 19.11 -2.96
CA GLU A 156 -22.55 18.79 -1.97
C GLU A 156 -22.02 17.94 -0.82
N ASP A 157 -20.95 17.17 -1.03
CA ASP A 157 -20.34 16.29 -0.03
C ASP A 157 -19.24 16.96 0.81
N ARG A 158 -18.88 18.18 0.46
CA ARG A 158 -17.85 18.95 1.19
C ARG A 158 -18.05 18.94 2.71
N TRP A 159 -19.29 19.12 3.18
CA TRP A 159 -19.59 19.15 4.61
C TRP A 159 -19.37 17.79 5.30
N ILE A 160 -19.54 16.68 4.54
CA ILE A 160 -19.24 15.31 5.00
C ILE A 160 -17.73 15.21 5.24
N VAL A 161 -16.92 15.58 4.22
CA VAL A 161 -15.46 15.56 4.31
C VAL A 161 -14.95 16.43 5.46
N GLU A 162 -15.49 17.65 5.64
CA GLU A 162 -15.13 18.55 6.73
C GLU A 162 -15.37 17.95 8.12
N SER A 163 -16.39 17.10 8.27
CA SER A 163 -16.75 16.47 9.55
C SER A 163 -16.10 15.10 9.76
N ALA A 164 -15.85 14.36 8.68
CA ALA A 164 -15.43 12.97 8.72
C ALA A 164 -13.91 12.77 8.61
N VAL A 165 -13.15 13.81 8.25
CA VAL A 165 -11.69 13.72 8.12
C VAL A 165 -11.02 14.58 9.18
N MET A 166 -10.13 13.97 9.97
CA MET A 166 -9.32 14.67 10.97
C MET A 166 -7.90 14.10 11.00
N LEU A 167 -6.95 14.92 10.59
CA LEU A 167 -5.53 14.66 10.75
C LEU A 167 -5.16 14.91 12.21
N GLY A 168 -4.73 13.86 12.91
CA GLY A 168 -4.30 13.90 14.30
C GLY A 168 -2.78 13.92 14.47
N PHE A 169 -2.05 13.34 13.52
CA PHE A 169 -0.59 13.24 13.59
C PHE A 169 0.07 13.60 12.26
N VAL A 170 1.09 14.43 12.35
CA VAL A 170 2.08 14.67 11.29
C VAL A 170 3.40 14.11 11.77
N ASN A 171 3.88 13.04 11.17
CA ASN A 171 5.13 12.42 11.54
C ASN A 171 6.25 12.92 10.62
N ILE A 172 7.23 13.58 11.22
CA ILE A 172 8.33 14.24 10.49
C ILE A 172 9.56 13.33 10.50
N GLY A 173 9.87 12.73 9.36
CA GLY A 173 10.98 11.80 9.18
C GLY A 173 12.33 12.52 9.19
N TYR A 174 13.31 11.93 9.88
CA TYR A 174 14.68 12.44 10.01
C TYR A 174 15.74 11.37 9.69
N ARG A 175 15.38 10.09 9.66
CA ARG A 175 16.23 8.96 9.26
C ARG A 175 15.40 7.81 8.69
N GLY A 176 16.05 6.72 8.27
CA GLY A 176 15.35 5.52 7.76
C GLY A 176 14.70 5.76 6.40
N PHE A 177 13.42 5.46 6.26
CA PHE A 177 12.66 5.60 5.02
C PHE A 177 12.98 6.91 4.29
N HIS A 178 13.37 6.82 3.00
CA HIS A 178 13.79 7.94 2.15
C HIS A 178 15.11 8.65 2.54
N ALA A 179 15.88 8.13 3.52
CA ALA A 179 17.16 8.76 3.90
C ALA A 179 18.16 8.77 2.76
N LYS A 180 18.14 7.76 1.89
CA LYS A 180 19.01 7.67 0.70
C LYS A 180 18.72 8.76 -0.34
N GLU A 181 17.45 9.09 -0.55
CA GLU A 181 17.06 10.18 -1.46
C GLU A 181 17.50 11.54 -0.91
N ALA A 182 17.35 11.75 0.40
CA ALA A 182 17.80 12.97 1.06
C ALA A 182 19.32 13.13 0.99
N ALA A 183 20.08 12.03 1.04
CA ALA A 183 21.53 12.01 0.87
C ALA A 183 22.01 12.19 -0.59
N GLY A 184 21.09 12.38 -1.53
CA GLY A 184 21.42 12.52 -2.96
C GLY A 184 21.99 11.24 -3.58
N GLY A 185 21.60 10.08 -3.07
CA GLY A 185 22.09 8.77 -3.52
C GLY A 185 23.48 8.41 -2.98
N GLY A 186 24.04 9.17 -2.06
CA GLY A 186 25.27 8.83 -1.33
C GLY A 186 25.02 7.90 -0.15
N ALA A 187 26.10 7.38 0.45
CA ALA A 187 26.01 6.60 1.68
C ALA A 187 25.36 7.43 2.80
N SER A 188 24.33 6.85 3.43
CA SER A 188 23.68 7.42 4.60
C SER A 188 24.16 6.67 5.86
N PRO A 189 24.36 7.33 6.99
CA PRO A 189 24.69 6.64 8.25
C PRO A 189 23.56 5.74 8.77
N PHE A 190 22.41 5.76 8.11
CA PHE A 190 21.21 4.99 8.46
C PHE A 190 20.95 3.83 7.49
N MET A 191 21.94 3.45 6.67
CA MET A 191 21.89 2.25 5.84
C MET A 191 22.45 1.04 6.60
N SER A 192 22.06 -0.15 6.18
CA SER A 192 22.60 -1.38 6.77
C SER A 192 24.09 -1.54 6.50
N GLY A 193 24.77 -2.25 7.38
CA GLY A 193 26.21 -2.52 7.25
C GLY A 193 26.52 -3.38 6.01
N SER A 194 27.76 -3.28 5.54
CA SER A 194 28.20 -3.92 4.30
C SER A 194 28.24 -5.46 4.34
N CYS A 195 28.18 -6.09 5.51
CA CYS A 195 28.16 -7.55 5.63
C CYS A 195 26.79 -8.17 5.29
N ASN A 196 25.74 -7.37 5.25
CA ASN A 196 24.40 -7.84 4.92
C ASN A 196 24.31 -8.34 3.47
N VAL A 197 23.43 -9.33 3.26
CA VAL A 197 23.22 -9.99 1.96
C VAL A 197 21.85 -9.58 1.41
N ASP A 198 21.82 -8.98 0.21
CA ASP A 198 20.56 -8.67 -0.46
C ASP A 198 19.80 -9.96 -0.81
N VAL A 199 18.48 -9.94 -0.68
CA VAL A 199 17.64 -11.07 -1.13
C VAL A 199 17.73 -11.32 -2.66
N ALA A 200 18.23 -10.36 -3.42
CA ALA A 200 18.54 -10.51 -4.84
C ALA A 200 19.88 -11.25 -5.11
N CYS A 201 20.65 -11.62 -4.08
CA CYS A 201 21.90 -12.33 -4.24
C CYS A 201 21.68 -13.85 -4.48
N PRO A 202 22.59 -14.52 -5.21
CA PRO A 202 22.45 -15.97 -5.49
C PRO A 202 22.32 -16.85 -4.23
N GLN A 203 22.76 -16.37 -3.07
CA GLN A 203 22.68 -17.09 -1.80
C GLN A 203 21.23 -17.28 -1.32
N SER A 204 20.31 -16.44 -1.77
CA SER A 204 18.89 -16.52 -1.41
C SER A 204 18.10 -17.52 -2.26
N ALA A 205 18.73 -18.12 -3.26
CA ALA A 205 18.04 -19.04 -4.16
C ALA A 205 17.37 -20.19 -3.39
N GLY A 206 16.07 -20.41 -3.67
CA GLY A 206 15.22 -21.38 -3.00
C GLY A 206 14.43 -20.81 -1.80
N TRP A 207 14.63 -19.55 -1.43
CA TRP A 207 13.94 -18.87 -0.32
C TRP A 207 12.90 -17.84 -0.82
N GLU A 208 12.51 -17.88 -2.08
CA GLU A 208 11.67 -16.88 -2.73
C GLU A 208 10.32 -16.72 -2.00
N ASN A 209 9.65 -17.82 -1.67
CA ASN A 209 8.36 -17.76 -0.97
C ASN A 209 8.48 -17.18 0.45
N GLU A 210 9.56 -17.45 1.16
CA GLU A 210 9.81 -16.93 2.51
C GLU A 210 10.23 -15.46 2.46
N ILE A 211 10.95 -15.05 1.41
CA ILE A 211 11.27 -13.64 1.13
C ILE A 211 9.99 -12.84 0.94
N ASP A 212 9.04 -13.38 0.17
CA ASP A 212 7.76 -12.74 -0.15
C ASP A 212 6.81 -12.62 1.07
N CYS A 213 7.04 -13.39 2.15
CA CYS A 213 6.27 -13.24 3.38
C CYS A 213 6.65 -12.01 4.22
N VAL A 214 7.88 -11.47 4.05
CA VAL A 214 8.47 -10.51 5.01
C VAL A 214 8.28 -9.08 4.54
N GLY A 215 7.91 -8.19 5.46
CA GLY A 215 7.78 -6.76 5.21
C GLY A 215 8.42 -5.92 6.31
N VAL A 216 8.90 -4.73 5.95
CA VAL A 216 9.27 -3.71 6.93
C VAL A 216 8.00 -3.00 7.40
N ILE A 217 7.91 -2.69 8.68
CA ILE A 217 6.72 -2.07 9.27
C ILE A 217 7.03 -0.71 9.87
N SER A 218 6.00 0.15 9.90
CA SER A 218 5.98 1.31 10.77
C SER A 218 4.76 1.29 11.68
N THR A 219 4.95 1.72 12.94
CA THR A 219 3.89 1.81 13.95
C THR A 219 3.81 3.22 14.50
N GLY A 220 2.59 3.76 14.65
CA GLY A 220 2.37 5.14 15.06
C GLY A 220 3.00 6.18 14.12
N GLY A 221 3.39 5.77 12.90
CA GLY A 221 4.10 6.58 11.94
C GLY A 221 5.50 7.01 12.36
N SER A 222 6.06 6.46 13.43
CA SER A 222 7.32 6.96 14.01
C SER A 222 8.36 5.89 14.31
N THR A 223 7.98 4.66 14.62
CA THR A 223 8.89 3.53 14.91
C THR A 223 8.87 2.53 13.76
N PHE A 224 9.93 1.73 13.64
CA PHE A 224 10.02 0.69 12.62
C PHE A 224 10.54 -0.62 13.18
N CYS A 225 10.08 -1.71 12.57
CA CYS A 225 10.48 -3.10 12.81
C CYS A 225 10.34 -3.89 11.51
N THR A 226 10.57 -5.18 11.61
CA THR A 226 10.26 -6.18 10.58
C THR A 226 9.10 -7.05 11.07
N GLY A 227 8.35 -7.62 10.14
CA GLY A 227 7.35 -8.65 10.45
C GLY A 227 7.07 -9.49 9.21
N PHE A 228 6.15 -10.43 9.34
CA PHE A 228 5.87 -11.39 8.28
C PHE A 228 4.42 -11.88 8.33
N MET A 229 3.89 -12.19 7.15
CA MET A 229 2.62 -12.92 7.04
C MET A 229 2.80 -14.34 7.54
N VAL A 230 1.84 -14.86 8.27
CA VAL A 230 1.87 -16.23 8.82
C VAL A 230 0.63 -17.01 8.44
N ASN A 231 0.84 -18.23 7.92
CA ASN A 231 -0.22 -19.13 7.49
C ASN A 231 -0.98 -19.74 8.69
N ASN A 232 -2.25 -20.09 8.51
CA ASN A 232 -3.08 -20.82 9.44
C ASN A 232 -3.45 -22.21 8.89
N THR A 233 -3.94 -23.11 9.75
CA THR A 233 -4.27 -24.49 9.33
C THR A 233 -5.45 -24.60 8.37
N ASN A 234 -6.28 -23.59 8.26
CA ASN A 234 -7.33 -23.54 7.24
C ASN A 234 -6.76 -23.23 5.87
N GLN A 235 -5.59 -22.60 5.79
CA GLN A 235 -4.94 -22.13 4.56
C GLN A 235 -5.86 -21.22 3.71
N ASP A 236 -6.66 -20.40 4.40
CA ASP A 236 -7.73 -19.58 3.85
C ASP A 236 -7.27 -18.15 3.45
N GLY A 237 -5.97 -17.84 3.58
CA GLY A 237 -5.42 -16.54 3.27
C GLY A 237 -5.76 -15.44 4.28
N THR A 238 -6.37 -15.78 5.43
CA THR A 238 -6.59 -14.79 6.51
C THR A 238 -5.30 -14.03 6.79
N PRO A 239 -5.31 -12.67 6.73
CA PRO A 239 -4.08 -11.88 6.68
C PRO A 239 -3.44 -11.70 8.07
N TYR A 240 -3.12 -12.80 8.72
CA TYR A 240 -2.37 -12.78 9.96
C TYR A 240 -0.93 -12.35 9.73
N PHE A 241 -0.51 -11.33 10.49
CA PHE A 241 0.82 -10.75 10.42
C PHE A 241 1.47 -10.77 11.80
N MET A 242 2.71 -11.23 11.87
CA MET A 242 3.44 -11.43 13.11
C MET A 242 4.68 -10.55 13.17
N THR A 243 5.00 -10.06 14.38
CA THR A 243 6.20 -9.27 14.70
C THR A 243 6.56 -9.46 16.18
N ALA A 244 7.51 -8.68 16.69
CA ALA A 244 7.88 -8.71 18.11
C ALA A 244 6.95 -7.86 18.99
N ASP A 245 6.78 -8.22 20.27
CA ASP A 245 6.00 -7.45 21.25
C ASP A 245 6.66 -6.09 21.54
N HIS A 246 8.00 -6.06 21.65
CA HIS A 246 8.74 -4.81 21.85
C HIS A 246 8.66 -3.81 20.66
N CYS A 247 8.14 -4.23 19.49
CA CYS A 247 7.79 -3.31 18.40
C CYS A 247 6.61 -2.39 18.76
N GLY A 248 5.93 -2.67 19.89
CA GLY A 248 5.02 -1.76 20.55
C GLY A 248 3.61 -1.72 19.95
N ILE A 249 3.20 -2.74 19.19
CA ILE A 249 1.84 -2.85 18.67
C ILE A 249 0.94 -3.43 19.76
N THR A 250 -0.14 -2.72 20.05
CA THR A 250 -1.14 -3.06 21.07
C THR A 250 -2.55 -2.90 20.49
N SER A 251 -3.56 -3.35 21.23
CA SER A 251 -4.96 -3.12 20.83
C SER A 251 -5.35 -1.64 20.72
N GLY A 252 -4.55 -0.74 21.31
CA GLY A 252 -4.82 0.71 21.25
C GLY A 252 -4.20 1.42 20.07
N ASN A 253 -3.26 0.80 19.36
CA ASN A 253 -2.55 1.43 18.25
C ASN A 253 -2.37 0.52 17.01
N ALA A 254 -2.94 -0.68 17.01
CA ALA A 254 -2.83 -1.61 15.87
C ALA A 254 -3.33 -0.98 14.55
N ALA A 255 -4.32 -0.09 14.62
CA ALA A 255 -4.79 0.69 13.47
C ALA A 255 -3.68 1.50 12.78
N SER A 256 -2.60 1.83 13.50
CA SER A 256 -1.48 2.63 12.99
C SER A 256 -0.40 1.83 12.26
N LEU A 257 -0.55 0.53 12.15
CA LEU A 257 0.40 -0.32 11.44
C LEU A 257 0.37 -0.01 9.94
N VAL A 258 1.55 0.19 9.36
CA VAL A 258 1.78 0.20 7.91
C VAL A 258 2.85 -0.83 7.60
N VAL A 259 2.53 -1.77 6.72
CA VAL A 259 3.46 -2.79 6.22
C VAL A 259 3.88 -2.41 4.82
N TYR A 260 5.19 -2.40 4.55
CA TYR A 260 5.73 -2.16 3.22
C TYR A 260 6.25 -3.48 2.66
N TRP A 261 5.72 -3.86 1.51
CA TRP A 261 6.03 -5.10 0.81
C TRP A 261 7.11 -4.87 -0.25
N ASN A 262 7.89 -5.92 -0.55
CA ASN A 262 8.87 -5.93 -1.64
C ASN A 262 9.82 -4.72 -1.62
N TYR A 263 10.10 -4.19 -0.42
CA TYR A 263 11.15 -3.19 -0.26
C TYR A 263 12.49 -3.90 -0.28
N GLU A 264 12.99 -4.16 -1.46
CA GLU A 264 14.18 -4.94 -1.72
C GLU A 264 14.97 -4.37 -2.90
N ASN A 265 16.24 -4.69 -2.95
CA ASN A 265 17.11 -4.28 -4.04
C ASN A 265 16.94 -5.22 -5.24
N SER A 266 16.84 -4.67 -6.46
CA SER A 266 16.65 -5.48 -7.68
C SER A 266 17.92 -6.20 -8.15
N PHE A 267 19.08 -5.89 -7.55
CA PHE A 267 20.37 -6.50 -7.89
C PHE A 267 21.18 -6.81 -6.62
N CYS A 268 22.05 -7.81 -6.71
CA CYS A 268 22.93 -8.16 -5.60
C CYS A 268 24.06 -7.15 -5.43
N ARG A 269 24.11 -6.46 -4.30
CA ARG A 269 25.28 -5.72 -3.84
C ARG A 269 26.22 -6.73 -3.15
N THR A 270 27.39 -6.96 -3.70
CA THR A 270 28.33 -8.00 -3.19
C THR A 270 28.53 -7.89 -1.68
N PRO A 271 28.14 -8.90 -0.88
CA PRO A 271 28.29 -8.87 0.58
C PRO A 271 29.75 -8.63 1.01
N GLY A 272 29.96 -7.85 2.05
CA GLY A 272 31.29 -7.46 2.53
C GLY A 272 31.97 -6.34 1.75
N SER A 273 31.37 -5.88 0.65
CA SER A 273 31.90 -4.76 -0.13
C SER A 273 31.24 -3.42 0.26
N ALA A 274 31.87 -2.32 -0.10
CA ALA A 274 31.28 -0.99 0.08
C ALA A 274 29.92 -0.82 -0.64
N ALA A 275 29.66 -1.60 -1.69
CA ALA A 275 28.39 -1.56 -2.40
C ALA A 275 27.23 -2.09 -1.54
N SER A 276 27.45 -3.14 -0.73
CA SER A 276 26.40 -3.68 0.15
C SER A 276 25.99 -2.70 1.26
N GLY A 277 26.90 -1.85 1.72
CA GLY A 277 26.58 -0.74 2.64
C GLY A 277 26.21 0.56 1.92
N GLY A 278 26.01 0.53 0.60
CA GLY A 278 25.64 1.68 -0.22
C GLY A 278 24.13 1.69 -0.56
N PRO A 279 23.63 2.74 -1.25
CA PRO A 279 22.23 2.85 -1.61
C PRO A 279 21.80 1.76 -2.60
N GLY A 280 20.64 1.21 -2.39
CA GLY A 280 19.93 0.32 -3.32
C GLY A 280 18.90 1.05 -4.17
N ASP A 281 18.05 0.29 -4.87
CA ASP A 281 16.98 0.81 -5.74
C ASP A 281 15.56 0.43 -5.28
N GLY A 282 15.44 -0.18 -4.09
CA GLY A 282 14.15 -0.56 -3.51
C GLY A 282 13.18 0.62 -3.37
N VAL A 283 11.90 0.37 -3.56
CA VAL A 283 10.83 1.36 -3.52
C VAL A 283 9.76 1.00 -2.48
N LEU A 284 9.10 2.02 -1.93
CA LEU A 284 8.11 1.88 -0.82
C LEU A 284 6.67 2.09 -1.31
N ASN A 285 6.37 1.70 -2.55
CA ASN A 285 5.07 1.96 -3.19
C ASN A 285 4.05 0.82 -3.00
N GLN A 286 4.47 -0.35 -2.53
CA GLN A 286 3.60 -1.48 -2.21
C GLN A 286 3.41 -1.54 -0.69
N PHE A 287 2.18 -1.33 -0.22
CA PHE A 287 1.91 -1.28 1.22
C PHE A 287 0.50 -1.72 1.57
N SER A 288 0.35 -2.18 2.81
CA SER A 288 -0.94 -2.37 3.50
C SER A 288 -1.00 -1.44 4.70
N THR A 289 -2.19 -0.95 5.05
CA THR A 289 -2.36 -0.03 6.18
C THR A 289 -3.50 -0.48 7.09
N GLY A 290 -3.25 -0.36 8.40
CA GLY A 290 -4.17 -0.71 9.45
C GLY A 290 -4.23 -2.20 9.76
N SER A 291 -4.53 -2.50 11.01
CA SER A 291 -4.68 -3.87 11.51
C SER A 291 -5.50 -3.93 12.79
N ILE A 292 -5.88 -5.12 13.17
CA ILE A 292 -6.55 -5.45 14.42
C ILE A 292 -5.63 -6.32 15.26
N PHE A 293 -5.37 -5.94 16.51
CA PHE A 293 -4.59 -6.76 17.44
C PHE A 293 -5.32 -8.07 17.76
N ARG A 294 -4.61 -9.20 17.66
CA ARG A 294 -5.16 -10.53 17.94
C ARG A 294 -4.55 -11.17 19.17
N ALA A 295 -3.23 -11.22 19.29
CA ALA A 295 -2.53 -11.80 20.43
C ALA A 295 -1.15 -11.17 20.60
N GLY A 296 -0.58 -11.23 21.79
CA GLY A 296 0.79 -10.79 22.05
C GLY A 296 1.24 -11.12 23.46
N SER A 297 2.53 -11.31 23.65
CA SER A 297 3.13 -11.59 24.95
C SER A 297 4.62 -11.26 24.98
N GLY A 298 5.04 -10.47 25.95
CA GLY A 298 6.45 -10.22 26.26
C GLY A 298 7.22 -11.45 26.79
N VAL A 299 6.57 -12.59 27.05
CA VAL A 299 7.24 -13.81 27.54
C VAL A 299 8.10 -14.45 26.45
N SER A 300 7.63 -14.46 25.23
CA SER A 300 8.37 -14.87 24.03
C SER A 300 8.42 -13.73 23.00
N ASP A 301 8.12 -12.51 23.43
CA ASP A 301 8.25 -11.29 22.66
C ASP A 301 7.54 -11.32 21.30
N PHE A 302 6.30 -11.81 21.24
CA PHE A 302 5.54 -11.85 19.99
C PHE A 302 4.31 -10.95 20.02
N THR A 303 3.94 -10.45 18.85
CA THR A 303 2.63 -9.84 18.56
C THR A 303 2.08 -10.42 17.27
N LEU A 304 0.81 -10.81 17.30
CA LEU A 304 0.00 -11.18 16.14
C LEU A 304 -1.07 -10.13 15.92
N VAL A 305 -1.16 -9.65 14.72
CA VAL A 305 -2.26 -8.81 14.23
C VAL A 305 -2.91 -9.48 13.01
N GLU A 306 -4.08 -9.02 12.68
CA GLU A 306 -4.73 -9.30 11.40
C GLU A 306 -4.82 -7.99 10.63
N LEU A 307 -4.27 -7.95 9.43
CA LEU A 307 -4.35 -6.77 8.58
C LEU A 307 -5.81 -6.50 8.21
N ASN A 308 -6.17 -5.25 8.01
CA ASN A 308 -7.54 -4.86 7.68
C ASN A 308 -8.06 -5.45 6.36
N ALA A 309 -7.15 -5.80 5.47
CA ALA A 309 -7.42 -6.50 4.22
C ALA A 309 -6.21 -7.36 3.83
N PRO A 310 -6.40 -8.44 3.08
CA PRO A 310 -5.29 -9.15 2.46
C PRO A 310 -4.40 -8.20 1.65
N PRO A 311 -3.08 -8.45 1.57
CA PRO A 311 -2.21 -7.71 0.67
C PRO A 311 -2.72 -7.80 -0.78
N ASN A 312 -2.58 -6.72 -1.55
CA ASN A 312 -2.95 -6.74 -2.96
C ASN A 312 -2.28 -7.95 -3.66
N PRO A 313 -3.03 -8.81 -4.35
CA PRO A 313 -2.47 -10.00 -5.02
C PRO A 313 -1.31 -9.71 -5.98
N ALA A 314 -1.31 -8.51 -6.60
CA ALA A 314 -0.22 -8.08 -7.48
C ALA A 314 1.13 -7.89 -6.75
N PHE A 315 1.13 -7.85 -5.41
CA PHE A 315 2.37 -7.77 -4.63
C PHE A 315 3.06 -9.12 -4.48
N GLY A 316 2.38 -10.22 -4.78
CA GLY A 316 2.96 -11.56 -4.69
C GLY A 316 3.29 -12.00 -3.26
N VAL A 317 2.57 -11.51 -2.26
CA VAL A 317 2.86 -11.80 -0.85
C VAL A 317 2.45 -13.22 -0.50
N SER A 318 3.37 -13.99 0.05
CA SER A 318 3.17 -15.35 0.56
C SER A 318 2.88 -15.34 2.07
N PHE A 319 2.47 -16.48 2.62
CA PHE A 319 2.21 -16.65 4.06
C PHE A 319 3.14 -17.72 4.62
N CYS A 320 4.06 -17.33 5.50
CA CYS A 320 5.06 -18.22 6.06
C CYS A 320 4.44 -19.41 6.76
N GLY A 321 4.94 -20.60 6.46
CA GLY A 321 4.72 -21.80 7.26
C GLY A 321 5.42 -21.72 8.63
N TRP A 322 5.10 -22.61 9.55
CA TRP A 322 5.63 -22.59 10.90
C TRP A 322 5.87 -23.99 11.47
N ASN A 323 6.73 -24.04 12.49
CA ASN A 323 7.01 -25.21 13.29
C ASN A 323 6.93 -24.82 14.79
N ASN A 324 5.90 -25.30 15.48
CA ASN A 324 5.70 -25.08 16.91
C ASN A 324 6.23 -26.22 17.79
N GLY A 325 6.83 -27.25 17.15
CA GLY A 325 7.35 -28.45 17.79
C GLY A 325 8.84 -28.33 18.14
N ALA A 326 9.60 -29.40 17.88
CA ALA A 326 11.03 -29.42 18.18
C ALA A 326 11.81 -28.43 17.30
N ILE A 327 12.80 -27.75 17.93
CA ILE A 327 13.73 -26.90 17.19
C ILE A 327 14.63 -27.75 16.27
N PRO A 328 15.08 -27.19 15.13
CA PRO A 328 15.95 -27.90 14.20
C PRO A 328 17.34 -28.18 14.80
N THR A 329 17.94 -29.26 14.34
CA THR A 329 19.32 -29.67 14.67
C THR A 329 20.30 -29.29 13.56
N THR A 330 19.87 -28.50 12.60
CA THR A 330 20.63 -28.01 11.44
C THR A 330 20.39 -26.51 11.35
N GLY A 331 21.17 -25.76 10.69
CA GLY A 331 21.17 -24.31 10.57
C GLY A 331 19.82 -23.57 10.54
N ALA A 332 19.86 -22.27 10.43
CA ALA A 332 18.69 -21.39 10.37
C ALA A 332 18.92 -20.23 9.41
N VAL A 333 17.82 -19.62 8.95
CA VAL A 333 17.85 -18.47 8.04
C VAL A 333 16.96 -17.35 8.59
N GLY A 334 17.52 -16.14 8.66
CA GLY A 334 16.79 -14.92 9.02
C GLY A 334 16.54 -14.07 7.78
N ILE A 335 15.32 -13.56 7.60
CA ILE A 335 14.96 -12.60 6.53
C ILE A 335 14.40 -11.35 7.18
N HIS A 336 15.03 -10.19 6.94
CA HIS A 336 14.80 -9.01 7.78
C HIS A 336 15.09 -7.69 7.05
N HIS A 337 14.74 -6.56 7.70
CA HIS A 337 15.01 -5.19 7.24
C HIS A 337 15.91 -4.46 8.25
N PRO A 338 17.24 -4.55 8.12
CA PRO A 338 18.16 -3.87 9.01
C PRO A 338 18.16 -2.36 8.75
N ASN A 339 18.08 -1.53 9.79
CA ASN A 339 18.11 -0.05 9.72
C ASN A 339 17.10 0.59 8.74
N THR A 340 15.94 -0.03 8.52
CA THR A 340 14.97 0.35 7.47
C THR A 340 15.53 0.27 6.04
N ASP A 341 16.59 -0.50 5.84
CA ASP A 341 17.16 -0.75 4.51
C ASP A 341 16.36 -1.82 3.75
N GLU A 342 16.70 -2.02 2.49
CA GLU A 342 16.12 -3.07 1.67
C GLU A 342 16.28 -4.44 2.34
N LYS A 343 15.35 -5.34 2.05
CA LYS A 343 15.28 -6.69 2.61
C LYS A 343 16.60 -7.44 2.46
N ARG A 344 17.04 -8.09 3.55
CA ARG A 344 18.27 -8.85 3.66
C ARG A 344 17.99 -10.27 4.13
N ILE A 345 18.94 -11.15 3.88
CA ILE A 345 18.91 -12.54 4.31
C ILE A 345 20.22 -12.89 5.01
N SER A 346 20.12 -13.66 6.11
CA SER A 346 21.28 -14.09 6.92
C SER A 346 21.20 -15.59 7.16
N PHE A 347 22.35 -16.25 7.22
CA PHE A 347 22.48 -17.70 7.31
C PHE A 347 23.34 -18.11 8.48
N GLU A 348 22.88 -19.15 9.20
CA GLU A 348 23.60 -19.89 10.24
C GLU A 348 23.62 -21.35 9.85
N ASP A 349 24.79 -21.97 9.77
CA ASP A 349 24.96 -23.40 9.39
C ASP A 349 25.03 -24.35 10.60
N GLN A 350 25.15 -23.82 11.82
CA GLN A 350 25.15 -24.58 13.07
C GLN A 350 23.74 -24.75 13.64
N PRO A 351 23.51 -25.76 14.49
CA PRO A 351 22.24 -25.91 15.20
C PRO A 351 21.95 -24.73 16.11
N VAL A 352 20.74 -24.17 16.00
CA VAL A 352 20.25 -23.19 16.98
C VAL A 352 19.96 -23.83 18.34
N VAL A 353 19.95 -23.03 19.39
CA VAL A 353 19.86 -23.51 20.76
C VAL A 353 18.57 -23.03 21.43
N LEU A 354 17.75 -23.96 21.98
CA LEU A 354 16.60 -23.59 22.80
C LEU A 354 17.06 -23.13 24.18
N SER A 355 16.76 -21.89 24.53
CA SER A 355 17.11 -21.23 25.79
C SER A 355 15.86 -20.67 26.47
N GLY A 356 15.17 -21.49 27.23
CA GLY A 356 13.91 -21.08 27.88
C GLY A 356 12.80 -20.83 26.87
N ASN A 357 12.36 -19.58 26.76
CA ASN A 357 11.32 -19.15 25.82
C ASN A 357 11.86 -18.66 24.47
N TYR A 358 13.15 -18.81 24.24
CA TYR A 358 13.85 -18.26 23.09
C TYR A 358 14.65 -19.34 22.37
N VAL A 359 14.88 -19.10 21.09
CA VAL A 359 15.80 -19.82 20.22
C VAL A 359 16.98 -18.89 19.97
N ASP A 360 18.17 -19.33 20.36
CA ASP A 360 19.41 -18.55 20.21
C ASP A 360 20.16 -19.00 18.94
N VAL A 361 20.46 -18.04 18.08
CA VAL A 361 21.47 -18.11 17.01
C VAL A 361 22.77 -17.66 17.64
N THR A 362 23.81 -18.50 17.64
CA THR A 362 25.04 -18.21 18.39
C THR A 362 25.95 -17.23 17.70
N ASP A 363 25.97 -17.26 16.38
CA ASP A 363 26.62 -16.30 15.47
C ASP A 363 26.00 -16.44 14.06
N TRP A 364 26.34 -15.55 13.16
CA TRP A 364 25.89 -15.60 11.78
C TRP A 364 27.08 -15.89 10.85
N ASP A 365 27.02 -16.99 10.11
CA ASP A 365 28.07 -17.34 9.14
C ASP A 365 28.09 -16.42 7.94
N LEU A 366 26.91 -15.92 7.53
CA LEU A 366 26.78 -15.00 6.41
C LEU A 366 25.63 -14.01 6.68
N GLY A 367 25.92 -12.74 6.55
CA GLY A 367 24.97 -11.67 6.91
C GLY A 367 25.04 -11.37 8.41
N THR A 368 24.03 -10.69 8.93
CA THR A 368 23.82 -10.37 10.35
C THR A 368 22.44 -9.74 10.51
N THR A 369 22.03 -9.40 11.74
CA THR A 369 20.89 -8.50 12.00
C THR A 369 21.39 -7.14 12.46
N GLU A 370 20.50 -6.14 12.44
CA GLU A 370 20.77 -4.79 12.95
C GLU A 370 19.47 -4.20 13.53
N PRO A 371 19.49 -3.05 14.22
CA PRO A 371 18.28 -2.39 14.70
C PRO A 371 17.23 -2.24 13.59
N GLY A 372 15.97 -2.62 13.87
CA GLY A 372 14.89 -2.68 12.88
C GLY A 372 14.66 -4.06 12.28
N SER A 373 15.61 -4.99 12.40
CA SER A 373 15.38 -6.41 12.12
C SER A 373 14.43 -7.07 13.13
N SER A 374 14.18 -6.44 14.27
CA SER A 374 13.24 -6.85 15.32
C SER A 374 11.91 -7.33 14.75
N GLY A 375 11.43 -8.49 15.21
CA GLY A 375 10.20 -9.11 14.72
C GLY A 375 10.34 -9.94 13.46
N SER A 376 11.51 -9.94 12.80
CA SER A 376 11.78 -10.77 11.61
C SER A 376 11.71 -12.27 11.93
N PRO A 377 11.26 -13.10 10.99
CA PRO A 377 11.18 -14.54 11.16
C PRO A 377 12.57 -15.19 11.16
N LEU A 378 12.73 -16.23 11.99
CA LEU A 378 13.79 -17.22 11.90
C LEU A 378 13.19 -18.50 11.32
N PHE A 379 13.73 -18.96 10.21
CA PHE A 379 13.30 -20.18 9.55
C PHE A 379 14.23 -21.36 9.88
N ASP A 380 13.65 -22.55 9.99
CA ASP A 380 14.41 -23.80 9.92
C ASP A 380 14.77 -24.13 8.45
N MET A 381 15.64 -25.10 8.25
CA MET A 381 16.06 -25.54 6.90
C MET A 381 14.95 -26.28 6.11
N ASN A 382 13.75 -26.41 6.70
CA ASN A 382 12.53 -26.86 6.01
C ASN A 382 11.61 -25.69 5.69
N HIS A 383 12.12 -24.45 5.70
CA HIS A 383 11.39 -23.22 5.33
C HIS A 383 10.23 -22.85 6.27
N ARG A 384 10.30 -23.24 7.56
CA ARG A 384 9.25 -23.01 8.54
C ARG A 384 9.73 -22.09 9.63
N VAL A 385 8.91 -21.11 10.00
CA VAL A 385 9.20 -20.18 11.10
C VAL A 385 9.28 -20.95 12.43
N ILE A 386 10.36 -20.75 13.15
CA ILE A 386 10.60 -21.29 14.49
C ILE A 386 10.65 -20.20 15.58
N GLY A 387 10.68 -18.93 15.16
CA GLY A 387 10.69 -17.78 16.09
C GLY A 387 10.71 -16.46 15.36
N GLN A 388 10.58 -15.36 16.13
CA GLN A 388 10.72 -13.99 15.64
C GLN A 388 11.78 -13.25 16.47
N LEU A 389 12.57 -12.39 15.80
CA LEU A 389 13.71 -11.69 16.42
C LEU A 389 13.26 -10.78 17.58
N CYS A 390 13.77 -11.11 18.78
CA CYS A 390 13.62 -10.30 19.98
C CYS A 390 14.76 -9.31 20.16
N CYS A 391 15.95 -9.85 20.22
CA CYS A 391 17.10 -9.13 20.77
C CYS A 391 18.39 -9.86 20.42
N GLY A 392 19.51 -9.17 20.59
CA GLY A 392 20.81 -9.74 20.34
C GLY A 392 21.90 -8.68 20.30
N ALA A 393 23.08 -9.10 19.92
CA ALA A 393 24.24 -8.23 19.80
C ALA A 393 24.97 -8.45 18.47
N ALA A 394 24.38 -9.18 17.54
CA ALA A 394 24.93 -9.37 16.22
C ALA A 394 25.04 -8.02 15.48
N ALA A 395 26.12 -7.85 14.77
CA ALA A 395 26.37 -6.68 13.94
C ALA A 395 27.51 -6.95 12.97
N CYS A 396 27.61 -6.19 11.89
CA CYS A 396 28.75 -6.26 10.99
C CYS A 396 30.08 -6.09 11.73
N GLY A 397 30.96 -7.07 11.58
CA GLY A 397 32.32 -7.04 12.13
C GLY A 397 32.45 -7.64 13.54
N ASN A 398 31.39 -8.24 14.10
CA ASN A 398 31.49 -9.07 15.28
C ASN A 398 31.02 -10.52 14.98
N ASN A 399 31.19 -11.44 15.94
CA ASN A 399 30.75 -12.82 15.84
C ASN A 399 29.83 -13.11 17.04
N LEU A 400 28.81 -12.25 17.21
CA LEU A 400 27.82 -12.38 18.27
C LEU A 400 26.48 -12.80 17.67
N GLY A 401 25.64 -13.38 18.49
CA GLY A 401 24.38 -13.95 18.08
C GLY A 401 23.17 -13.14 18.48
N ASP A 402 22.02 -13.71 18.18
CA ASP A 402 20.70 -13.15 18.41
C ASP A 402 19.76 -14.18 19.06
N SER A 403 18.75 -13.68 19.76
CA SER A 403 17.70 -14.48 20.37
C SER A 403 16.35 -14.19 19.71
N TYR A 404 15.66 -15.26 19.36
CA TYR A 404 14.34 -15.22 18.74
C TYR A 404 13.30 -15.80 19.72
N GLY A 405 12.17 -15.13 19.90
CA GLY A 405 11.07 -15.69 20.69
C GLY A 405 10.62 -17.02 20.08
N TRP A 406 10.66 -18.11 20.87
CA TRP A 406 10.35 -19.43 20.36
C TRP A 406 8.88 -19.55 19.97
N PHE A 407 8.61 -19.96 18.73
CA PHE A 407 7.26 -20.11 18.19
C PHE A 407 6.42 -21.12 19.01
N GLY A 408 7.05 -22.20 19.55
CA GLY A 408 6.39 -23.16 20.42
C GLY A 408 5.93 -22.55 21.76
N THR A 409 6.66 -21.59 22.34
CA THR A 409 6.19 -20.83 23.50
C THR A 409 5.04 -19.90 23.11
N SER A 410 5.19 -19.14 22.02
CA SER A 410 4.16 -18.23 21.50
C SER A 410 2.86 -18.96 21.17
N TRP A 411 2.96 -20.19 20.66
CA TRP A 411 1.82 -21.09 20.41
C TRP A 411 0.98 -21.30 21.65
N GLY A 412 1.62 -21.63 22.77
CA GLY A 412 0.95 -21.83 24.06
C GLY A 412 0.41 -20.55 24.69
N LEU A 413 0.88 -19.38 24.27
CA LEU A 413 0.52 -18.06 24.79
C LEU A 413 -0.57 -17.35 23.98
N GLY A 414 -1.12 -18.00 22.95
CA GLY A 414 -2.27 -17.46 22.24
C GLY A 414 -2.26 -17.61 20.73
N LEU A 415 -1.13 -17.93 20.07
CA LEU A 415 -1.08 -18.13 18.63
C LEU A 415 -1.99 -19.26 18.16
N SER A 416 -2.04 -20.37 18.93
CA SER A 416 -2.83 -21.55 18.56
C SER A 416 -4.30 -21.25 18.29
N GLY A 417 -4.90 -20.28 18.98
CA GLY A 417 -6.31 -19.92 18.78
C GLY A 417 -6.60 -19.26 17.45
N TRP A 418 -5.58 -18.72 16.80
CA TRP A 418 -5.69 -18.02 15.51
C TRP A 418 -5.12 -18.87 14.37
N LEU A 419 -3.97 -19.52 14.59
CA LEU A 419 -3.26 -20.25 13.54
C LEU A 419 -3.67 -21.73 13.44
N ASP A 420 -4.42 -22.26 14.41
CA ASP A 420 -5.08 -23.57 14.37
C ASP A 420 -6.51 -23.49 14.94
N PRO A 421 -7.40 -22.72 14.30
CA PRO A 421 -8.72 -22.38 14.85
C PRO A 421 -9.63 -23.61 15.02
N THR A 422 -9.39 -24.68 14.26
CA THR A 422 -10.15 -25.93 14.35
C THR A 422 -9.57 -26.92 15.37
N GLY A 423 -8.38 -26.64 15.93
CA GLY A 423 -7.70 -27.53 16.86
C GLY A 423 -7.22 -28.82 16.19
N SER A 424 -6.70 -28.73 15.00
CA SER A 424 -6.19 -29.88 14.23
C SER A 424 -5.05 -30.61 14.94
N GLY A 425 -4.33 -29.91 15.82
CA GLY A 425 -3.15 -30.43 16.51
C GLY A 425 -1.91 -30.48 15.61
N ALA A 426 -1.91 -29.72 14.52
CA ALA A 426 -0.75 -29.58 13.65
C ALA A 426 0.44 -29.01 14.43
N THR A 427 1.59 -29.62 14.26
CA THR A 427 2.86 -29.12 14.83
C THR A 427 3.75 -28.44 13.81
N VAL A 428 3.42 -28.58 12.54
CA VAL A 428 4.09 -27.95 11.40
C VAL A 428 3.05 -27.58 10.35
N LEU A 429 3.32 -26.51 9.62
CA LEU A 429 2.58 -26.09 8.46
C LEU A 429 3.56 -25.51 7.44
N ASP A 430 3.36 -25.76 6.17
CA ASP A 430 4.21 -25.24 5.09
C ASP A 430 3.80 -23.84 4.68
N THR A 431 4.74 -23.11 4.07
CA THR A 431 4.48 -21.80 3.49
C THR A 431 3.40 -21.91 2.41
N LEU A 432 2.43 -21.01 2.47
CA LEU A 432 1.41 -20.86 1.45
C LEU A 432 1.90 -19.80 0.45
N PRO A 433 2.29 -20.20 -0.77
CA PRO A 433 2.77 -19.25 -1.78
C PRO A 433 1.70 -18.21 -2.17
N ALA A 434 2.12 -17.11 -2.73
CA ALA A 434 1.22 -16.09 -3.26
C ALA A 434 0.19 -16.71 -4.23
N GLY A 435 -1.08 -16.40 -4.03
CA GLY A 435 -2.18 -17.01 -4.79
C GLY A 435 -2.44 -18.49 -4.45
N GLY A 436 -1.80 -19.03 -3.39
CA GLY A 436 -1.94 -20.42 -2.94
C GLY A 436 -3.00 -20.66 -1.87
N GLY A 437 -3.73 -19.65 -1.44
CA GLY A 437 -4.94 -19.80 -0.61
C GLY A 437 -5.94 -20.70 -1.32
N GLY A 438 -6.85 -21.36 -0.58
CA GLY A 438 -7.85 -22.31 -1.14
C GLY A 438 -8.42 -21.91 -2.50
N PRO A 439 -9.27 -22.70 -3.14
CA PRO A 439 -9.79 -22.31 -4.46
C PRO A 439 -10.20 -20.84 -4.41
N VAL A 440 -9.59 -20.00 -5.27
CA VAL A 440 -9.91 -18.56 -5.31
C VAL A 440 -11.34 -18.44 -5.82
N GLU A 441 -12.18 -17.72 -5.08
CA GLU A 441 -13.54 -17.43 -5.54
C GLU A 441 -13.51 -16.76 -6.92
N LEU A 442 -14.14 -17.40 -7.90
CA LEU A 442 -14.31 -16.85 -9.24
C LEU A 442 -15.56 -15.98 -9.27
N CYS A 443 -15.41 -14.74 -8.97
CA CYS A 443 -16.42 -13.73 -8.65
C CYS A 443 -17.55 -13.49 -9.69
N SER A 444 -17.74 -14.38 -10.67
CA SER A 444 -18.71 -14.19 -11.75
C SER A 444 -19.25 -15.49 -12.37
N ASN A 445 -19.07 -16.63 -11.70
CA ASN A 445 -19.45 -17.95 -12.28
C ASN A 445 -20.65 -18.60 -11.58
N GLY A 446 -21.17 -18.03 -10.49
CA GLY A 446 -22.30 -18.54 -9.74
C GLY A 446 -22.00 -19.79 -8.91
N ILE A 447 -20.75 -20.06 -8.62
CA ILE A 447 -20.26 -21.23 -7.87
C ILE A 447 -19.50 -20.72 -6.66
N ASP A 448 -19.66 -21.33 -5.51
CA ASP A 448 -18.82 -21.22 -4.33
C ASP A 448 -17.53 -22.01 -4.61
N ASP A 449 -16.50 -21.32 -5.13
CA ASP A 449 -15.28 -21.98 -5.59
C ASP A 449 -14.29 -22.22 -4.45
N ASP A 450 -14.35 -21.45 -3.36
CA ASP A 450 -13.47 -21.58 -2.20
C ASP A 450 -14.08 -22.37 -1.03
N GLY A 451 -15.41 -22.61 -1.07
CA GLY A 451 -16.11 -23.51 -0.15
C GLY A 451 -16.53 -22.84 1.17
N ASP A 452 -16.58 -21.50 1.25
CA ASP A 452 -16.97 -20.75 2.44
C ASP A 452 -18.49 -20.54 2.55
N SER A 453 -19.27 -20.99 1.56
CA SER A 453 -20.74 -20.88 1.41
C SER A 453 -21.23 -19.52 0.94
N LEU A 454 -20.34 -18.65 0.51
CA LEU A 454 -20.66 -17.42 -0.21
C LEU A 454 -20.39 -17.63 -1.71
N VAL A 455 -20.95 -16.79 -2.54
CA VAL A 455 -20.91 -16.96 -4.00
C VAL A 455 -20.74 -15.60 -4.65
N ASP A 456 -19.79 -15.49 -5.60
CA ASP A 456 -19.58 -14.29 -6.40
C ASP A 456 -19.51 -13.00 -5.52
N CYS A 457 -20.24 -11.98 -5.91
CA CYS A 457 -20.24 -10.68 -5.25
C CYS A 457 -20.89 -10.65 -3.83
N ASN A 458 -21.40 -11.76 -3.34
CA ASN A 458 -21.81 -11.89 -1.92
C ASN A 458 -20.65 -12.38 -1.04
N ASP A 459 -19.53 -12.77 -1.66
CA ASP A 459 -18.33 -13.21 -1.02
C ASP A 459 -17.42 -11.99 -0.72
N PRO A 460 -16.92 -11.83 0.52
CA PRO A 460 -15.94 -10.80 0.85
C PRO A 460 -14.67 -10.86 0.02
N ASP A 461 -14.26 -12.05 -0.45
CA ASP A 461 -13.07 -12.24 -1.27
C ASP A 461 -13.24 -11.64 -2.68
N CYS A 462 -14.49 -11.44 -3.09
CA CYS A 462 -14.87 -10.75 -4.31
C CYS A 462 -15.09 -9.24 -4.16
N ALA A 463 -14.97 -8.68 -2.98
CA ALA A 463 -15.25 -7.26 -2.73
C ALA A 463 -14.38 -6.29 -3.54
N THR A 464 -13.21 -6.74 -3.99
CA THR A 464 -12.30 -5.95 -4.84
C THR A 464 -12.29 -6.42 -6.29
N SER A 465 -13.08 -7.44 -6.62
CA SER A 465 -13.18 -7.94 -8.00
C SER A 465 -13.86 -6.90 -8.89
N PRO A 466 -13.30 -6.59 -10.07
CA PRO A 466 -13.96 -5.72 -11.04
C PRO A 466 -15.38 -6.17 -11.40
N ALA A 467 -15.68 -7.48 -11.33
CA ALA A 467 -17.02 -8.03 -11.58
C ALA A 467 -18.04 -7.63 -10.49
N CYS A 468 -17.57 -7.28 -9.29
CA CYS A 468 -18.40 -7.00 -8.10
C CYS A 468 -18.38 -5.54 -7.67
N LEU A 469 -17.46 -4.75 -8.22
CA LEU A 469 -17.47 -3.31 -8.00
C LEU A 469 -18.66 -2.67 -8.73
N PRO A 470 -19.27 -1.61 -8.18
CA PRO A 470 -20.21 -0.81 -8.96
C PRO A 470 -19.51 -0.38 -10.24
N PRO A 471 -20.13 -0.52 -11.40
CA PRO A 471 -19.50 -0.15 -12.66
C PRO A 471 -19.09 1.32 -12.61
N GLU A 472 -17.84 1.60 -13.03
CA GLU A 472 -17.29 2.96 -13.11
C GLU A 472 -18.18 3.85 -14.01
N PRO A 473 -18.36 5.14 -13.68
CA PRO A 473 -19.09 6.05 -14.56
C PRO A 473 -18.51 6.04 -15.98
N GLY A 474 -19.33 5.63 -16.94
CA GLY A 474 -18.92 5.45 -18.34
C GLY A 474 -18.56 4.01 -18.71
N ASP A 475 -18.49 3.08 -17.77
CA ASP A 475 -18.17 1.67 -18.06
C ASP A 475 -19.26 0.97 -18.90
N GLU A 476 -20.51 1.37 -18.73
CA GLU A 476 -21.64 0.82 -19.46
C GLU A 476 -22.51 1.91 -20.10
N CYS A 477 -23.21 1.58 -21.17
CA CYS A 477 -24.13 2.51 -21.85
C CYS A 477 -25.12 3.19 -20.87
N ALA A 478 -25.64 2.44 -19.87
CA ALA A 478 -26.64 2.94 -18.92
C ALA A 478 -26.10 4.04 -17.98
N ILE A 479 -24.80 4.08 -17.79
CA ILE A 479 -24.08 5.06 -16.95
C ILE A 479 -23.08 5.89 -17.77
N ALA A 480 -23.32 6.02 -19.08
CA ALA A 480 -22.48 6.78 -20.00
C ALA A 480 -22.20 8.20 -19.51
N LEU A 481 -20.97 8.65 -19.64
CA LEU A 481 -20.56 10.02 -19.34
C LEU A 481 -21.28 11.02 -20.25
N ILE A 482 -21.60 12.19 -19.74
CA ILE A 482 -22.20 13.24 -20.59
C ILE A 482 -21.10 13.88 -21.44
N ALA A 483 -21.19 13.68 -22.74
CA ALA A 483 -20.27 14.30 -23.69
C ALA A 483 -20.58 15.80 -23.90
N THR A 484 -19.52 16.58 -24.07
CA THR A 484 -19.59 17.98 -24.55
C THR A 484 -18.90 18.11 -25.91
N LEU A 485 -19.33 19.05 -26.74
CA LEU A 485 -18.59 19.35 -27.97
C LEU A 485 -17.18 19.85 -27.63
N GLY A 486 -16.18 19.29 -28.30
CA GLY A 486 -14.76 19.50 -28.04
C GLY A 486 -14.15 18.36 -27.23
N SER A 487 -13.13 18.66 -26.44
CA SER A 487 -12.31 17.64 -25.77
C SER A 487 -12.99 17.07 -24.51
N ASN A 488 -13.12 15.75 -24.42
CA ASN A 488 -13.64 15.00 -23.29
C ASN A 488 -12.55 14.04 -22.79
N PRO A 489 -12.35 13.86 -21.46
CA PRO A 489 -11.31 12.99 -20.92
C PRO A 489 -11.65 11.51 -21.15
N ILE A 490 -10.65 10.70 -21.49
CA ILE A 490 -10.74 9.24 -21.58
C ILE A 490 -9.83 8.62 -20.52
N ASP A 491 -10.37 7.63 -19.81
CA ASP A 491 -9.59 6.70 -19.00
C ASP A 491 -10.25 5.32 -19.09
N THR A 492 -9.56 4.36 -19.71
CA THR A 492 -10.05 2.99 -19.88
C THR A 492 -9.34 2.00 -18.94
N THR A 493 -8.47 2.48 -18.05
CA THR A 493 -7.61 1.63 -17.22
C THR A 493 -8.37 0.80 -16.18
N LEU A 494 -9.56 1.25 -15.80
CA LEU A 494 -10.45 0.55 -14.85
C LEU A 494 -11.76 0.08 -15.49
N MET A 495 -11.94 0.31 -16.80
CA MET A 495 -13.15 -0.06 -17.50
C MET A 495 -13.19 -1.56 -17.83
N THR A 496 -14.39 -2.12 -17.94
CA THR A 496 -14.62 -3.51 -18.34
C THR A 496 -15.15 -3.59 -19.77
N PRO A 497 -15.03 -4.74 -20.47
CA PRO A 497 -15.61 -4.87 -21.80
C PRO A 497 -17.15 -4.92 -21.75
N SER A 498 -17.84 -3.96 -22.33
CA SER A 498 -19.31 -3.97 -22.44
C SER A 498 -19.81 -5.07 -23.37
N THR A 499 -20.96 -5.63 -23.03
CA THR A 499 -21.60 -6.71 -23.82
C THR A 499 -22.41 -6.19 -25.01
N ASP A 500 -22.56 -4.89 -25.19
CA ASP A 500 -23.32 -4.29 -26.30
C ASP A 500 -22.69 -4.66 -27.65
N PRO A 501 -23.51 -5.19 -28.59
CA PRO A 501 -22.98 -5.70 -29.85
C PRO A 501 -22.56 -4.57 -30.79
N PHE A 502 -21.49 -4.79 -31.53
CA PHE A 502 -21.04 -3.94 -32.63
C PHE A 502 -20.76 -4.76 -33.89
N ASN A 503 -20.74 -4.08 -35.03
CA ASN A 503 -20.62 -4.74 -36.33
C ASN A 503 -19.35 -4.28 -37.05
N ASN A 504 -18.29 -5.09 -36.98
CA ASN A 504 -17.00 -4.82 -37.62
C ASN A 504 -17.11 -4.68 -39.16
N ALA A 505 -18.12 -5.31 -39.78
CA ALA A 505 -18.26 -5.23 -41.22
C ALA A 505 -18.63 -3.81 -41.73
N GLN A 506 -19.17 -2.95 -40.86
CA GLN A 506 -19.38 -1.54 -41.19
C GLN A 506 -18.09 -0.74 -41.21
N CYS A 507 -17.03 -1.23 -40.58
CA CYS A 507 -15.72 -0.60 -40.47
C CYS A 507 -14.65 -1.36 -41.26
N ALA A 508 -15.05 -2.10 -42.29
CA ALA A 508 -14.14 -2.88 -43.12
C ALA A 508 -13.02 -1.98 -43.69
N GLY A 509 -11.78 -2.25 -43.30
CA GLY A 509 -10.60 -1.49 -43.72
C GLY A 509 -10.09 -0.44 -42.74
N THR A 510 -10.72 -0.32 -41.55
CA THR A 510 -10.25 0.54 -40.46
C THR A 510 -9.77 -0.26 -39.25
N PHE A 511 -9.63 -1.57 -39.35
CA PHE A 511 -9.08 -2.47 -38.34
C PHE A 511 -9.76 -2.40 -36.97
N LEU A 512 -11.08 -2.22 -36.91
CA LEU A 512 -11.84 -2.22 -35.65
C LEU A 512 -11.60 -3.55 -34.91
N GLY A 513 -11.11 -3.49 -33.67
CA GLY A 513 -10.75 -4.63 -32.83
C GLY A 513 -11.91 -5.17 -32.01
N ALA A 514 -11.61 -5.61 -30.80
CA ALA A 514 -12.55 -6.29 -29.93
C ALA A 514 -13.27 -5.36 -28.93
N MET A 515 -12.99 -4.06 -28.94
CA MET A 515 -13.59 -3.06 -28.02
C MET A 515 -13.37 -3.45 -26.55
N HIS A 516 -12.12 -3.73 -26.18
CA HIS A 516 -11.75 -4.03 -24.80
C HIS A 516 -11.71 -2.77 -23.93
N ASN A 517 -12.07 -2.90 -22.66
CA ASN A 517 -11.96 -1.84 -21.65
C ASN A 517 -12.54 -0.50 -22.15
N ASP A 518 -13.81 -0.51 -22.48
CA ASP A 518 -14.43 0.60 -23.20
C ASP A 518 -15.14 1.62 -22.30
N VAL A 519 -15.10 2.88 -22.71
CA VAL A 519 -15.78 3.99 -22.06
C VAL A 519 -16.90 4.52 -22.95
N TRP A 520 -18.04 4.83 -22.32
CA TRP A 520 -19.24 5.31 -22.99
C TRP A 520 -19.52 6.78 -22.70
N TYR A 521 -19.91 7.48 -23.76
CA TYR A 521 -20.39 8.87 -23.70
C TYR A 521 -21.78 8.99 -24.29
N ALA A 522 -22.64 9.80 -23.67
CA ALA A 522 -23.95 10.19 -24.17
C ALA A 522 -23.91 11.65 -24.67
N LEU A 523 -24.09 11.87 -25.96
CA LEU A 523 -24.13 13.17 -26.57
C LEU A 523 -25.58 13.52 -26.98
N THR A 524 -26.14 14.61 -26.46
CA THR A 524 -27.36 15.20 -27.03
C THR A 524 -26.95 16.20 -28.09
N ALA A 525 -27.21 15.90 -29.36
CA ALA A 525 -26.78 16.72 -30.46
C ALA A 525 -27.44 18.11 -30.40
N PRO A 526 -26.65 19.20 -30.29
CA PRO A 526 -27.23 20.56 -30.22
C PRO A 526 -27.80 21.05 -31.57
N ASN A 527 -27.30 20.51 -32.68
CA ASN A 527 -27.70 20.86 -34.05
C ASN A 527 -27.79 19.58 -34.91
N SER A 528 -28.57 19.63 -35.98
CA SER A 528 -28.51 18.59 -37.01
C SER A 528 -27.30 18.83 -37.92
N GLY A 529 -26.62 17.76 -38.32
CA GLY A 529 -25.42 17.82 -39.15
C GLY A 529 -24.64 16.52 -39.12
N ASP A 530 -23.35 16.61 -39.38
CA ASP A 530 -22.44 15.49 -39.31
C ASP A 530 -21.61 15.58 -38.02
N LEU A 531 -21.61 14.47 -37.23
CA LEU A 531 -20.78 14.31 -36.06
C LEU A 531 -19.41 13.78 -36.48
N SER A 532 -18.37 14.31 -35.86
CA SER A 532 -17.01 13.76 -35.90
C SER A 532 -16.54 13.42 -34.50
N VAL A 533 -15.84 12.29 -34.36
CA VAL A 533 -15.27 11.80 -33.09
C VAL A 533 -13.85 11.36 -33.36
N SER A 534 -12.88 11.92 -32.65
CA SER A 534 -11.46 11.68 -32.91
C SER A 534 -10.63 11.52 -31.61
N THR A 535 -9.78 10.53 -31.59
CA THR A 535 -8.76 10.30 -30.56
C THR A 535 -7.34 10.55 -31.08
N CYS A 536 -7.21 11.07 -32.28
CA CYS A 536 -5.94 11.20 -32.98
C CYS A 536 -4.94 12.11 -32.26
N GLY A 537 -3.83 11.51 -31.79
CA GLY A 537 -2.74 12.22 -31.14
C GLY A 537 -3.06 12.71 -29.71
N THR A 538 -4.18 12.32 -29.15
CA THR A 538 -4.66 12.75 -27.82
C THR A 538 -4.70 11.63 -26.81
N VAL A 539 -4.48 10.38 -27.23
CA VAL A 539 -4.47 9.17 -26.40
C VAL A 539 -3.11 8.47 -26.45
N ASN A 540 -2.86 7.59 -25.48
CA ASN A 540 -1.62 6.83 -25.37
C ASN A 540 -1.78 5.33 -25.67
N PHE A 541 -2.90 4.90 -26.25
CA PHE A 541 -3.21 3.52 -26.60
C PHE A 541 -3.95 3.44 -27.94
N ASP A 542 -4.03 2.22 -28.49
CA ASP A 542 -4.75 1.88 -29.73
C ASP A 542 -6.26 1.89 -29.48
N THR A 543 -7.00 2.79 -30.12
CA THR A 543 -8.42 3.04 -29.84
C THR A 543 -9.33 2.62 -30.97
N ASP A 544 -10.52 2.13 -30.59
CA ASP A 544 -11.66 1.87 -31.45
C ASP A 544 -12.84 2.78 -31.10
N ILE A 545 -13.55 3.32 -32.08
CA ILE A 545 -14.72 4.16 -31.89
C ILE A 545 -15.94 3.52 -32.53
N VAL A 546 -17.07 3.46 -31.80
CA VAL A 546 -18.38 3.09 -32.35
C VAL A 546 -19.42 4.10 -31.88
N VAL A 547 -20.26 4.58 -32.81
CA VAL A 547 -21.36 5.53 -32.51
C VAL A 547 -22.69 4.83 -32.76
N TYR A 548 -23.60 5.01 -31.80
CA TYR A 548 -24.93 4.41 -31.80
C TYR A 548 -26.02 5.49 -31.73
N SER A 549 -27.17 5.17 -32.33
CA SER A 549 -28.46 5.80 -32.07
C SER A 549 -29.36 4.86 -31.32
N GLY A 550 -30.47 5.35 -30.74
CA GLY A 550 -31.40 4.56 -29.96
C GLY A 550 -31.24 4.76 -28.46
N ALA A 551 -31.55 3.75 -27.67
CA ALA A 551 -31.42 3.73 -26.20
C ALA A 551 -30.61 2.52 -25.75
N CYS A 552 -29.96 2.57 -24.59
CA CYS A 552 -29.26 1.43 -24.01
C CYS A 552 -30.17 0.21 -23.95
N GLY A 553 -29.65 -0.94 -24.38
CA GLY A 553 -30.42 -2.18 -24.59
C GLY A 553 -31.16 -2.30 -25.93
N ALA A 554 -31.19 -1.21 -26.74
CA ALA A 554 -31.77 -1.19 -28.10
C ALA A 554 -30.95 -0.28 -29.04
N LEU A 555 -29.65 -0.35 -28.94
CA LEU A 555 -28.70 0.45 -29.70
C LEU A 555 -28.64 0.03 -31.17
N VAL A 556 -28.51 1.00 -32.05
CA VAL A 556 -28.31 0.81 -33.50
C VAL A 556 -27.00 1.50 -33.89
N GLN A 557 -26.00 0.74 -34.30
CA GLN A 557 -24.73 1.29 -34.78
C GLN A 557 -24.94 2.13 -36.05
N ILE A 558 -24.44 3.36 -36.07
CA ILE A 558 -24.55 4.30 -37.16
C ILE A 558 -23.20 4.77 -37.71
N GLY A 559 -22.09 4.49 -37.00
CA GLY A 559 -20.75 4.80 -37.46
C GLY A 559 -19.71 4.06 -36.60
N CYS A 560 -18.54 3.81 -37.16
CA CYS A 560 -17.41 3.25 -36.46
C CYS A 560 -16.08 3.47 -37.19
N ASN A 561 -14.98 3.44 -36.45
CA ASN A 561 -13.61 3.54 -36.96
C ASN A 561 -12.64 2.88 -35.96
N GLY A 562 -11.72 2.03 -36.45
CA GLY A 562 -10.57 1.54 -35.70
C GLY A 562 -9.39 2.47 -35.93
N ASP A 563 -8.71 2.36 -37.06
CA ASP A 563 -7.56 3.21 -37.38
C ASP A 563 -7.96 4.43 -38.19
N GLY A 564 -7.56 5.61 -37.77
CA GLY A 564 -7.61 6.85 -38.56
C GLY A 564 -6.51 6.88 -39.62
N PRO A 565 -6.52 7.88 -40.55
CA PRO A 565 -5.48 7.99 -41.57
C PRO A 565 -4.11 8.19 -40.95
N SER A 566 -3.15 7.28 -41.22
CA SER A 566 -1.82 7.24 -40.59
C SER A 566 -0.99 8.53 -40.67
N ALA A 567 -1.31 9.42 -41.62
CA ALA A 567 -0.64 10.72 -41.77
C ALA A 567 -1.11 11.78 -40.75
N SER A 568 -2.34 11.67 -40.24
CA SER A 568 -2.95 12.62 -39.30
C SER A 568 -3.26 11.98 -37.92
N CYS A 569 -3.20 10.67 -37.81
CA CYS A 569 -3.61 9.88 -36.66
C CYS A 569 -2.49 8.89 -36.26
N PRO A 570 -1.47 9.32 -35.50
CA PRO A 570 -0.36 8.45 -35.10
C PRO A 570 -0.81 7.46 -34.02
N GLY A 571 -0.17 6.29 -33.96
CA GLY A 571 -0.32 5.31 -32.89
C GLY A 571 -1.61 4.50 -32.94
N PHE A 572 -2.17 4.29 -34.14
CA PHE A 572 -3.42 3.53 -34.35
C PHE A 572 -4.65 4.12 -33.66
N SER A 573 -4.64 5.44 -33.40
CA SER A 573 -5.81 6.15 -32.85
C SER A 573 -6.92 6.27 -33.90
N SER A 574 -8.16 6.42 -33.45
CA SER A 574 -9.36 6.42 -34.31
C SER A 574 -9.77 7.82 -34.75
N ASP A 575 -10.31 7.93 -35.97
CA ASP A 575 -10.85 9.17 -36.54
C ASP A 575 -12.12 8.90 -37.35
N LEU A 576 -13.27 9.14 -36.72
CA LEU A 576 -14.59 8.94 -37.32
C LEU A 576 -15.22 10.27 -37.69
N SER A 577 -15.64 10.43 -38.91
CA SER A 577 -16.29 11.65 -39.39
C SER A 577 -17.52 11.35 -40.26
N GLY A 578 -18.42 12.35 -40.42
CA GLY A 578 -19.57 12.27 -41.31
C GLY A 578 -20.71 11.39 -40.78
N VAL A 579 -20.85 11.21 -39.47
CA VAL A 579 -21.96 10.48 -38.86
C VAL A 579 -23.19 11.41 -38.76
N PRO A 580 -24.31 11.14 -39.47
CA PRO A 580 -25.44 12.06 -39.48
C PRO A 580 -26.16 12.07 -38.15
N VAL A 581 -26.36 13.27 -37.59
CA VAL A 581 -27.08 13.46 -36.31
C VAL A 581 -28.22 14.48 -36.46
N THR A 582 -29.22 14.35 -35.61
CA THR A 582 -30.40 15.23 -35.57
C THR A 582 -30.45 16.02 -34.29
N ALA A 583 -30.71 17.30 -34.35
CA ALA A 583 -30.81 18.17 -33.18
C ALA A 583 -31.78 17.62 -32.12
N GLY A 584 -31.37 17.63 -30.87
CA GLY A 584 -32.13 17.15 -29.71
C GLY A 584 -32.19 15.64 -29.54
N ALA A 585 -31.62 14.84 -30.46
CA ALA A 585 -31.48 13.39 -30.27
C ALA A 585 -30.21 13.06 -29.51
N THR A 586 -30.28 12.01 -28.69
CA THR A 586 -29.13 11.48 -27.93
C THR A 586 -28.46 10.37 -28.74
N TYR A 587 -27.16 10.42 -28.80
CA TYR A 587 -26.26 9.43 -29.41
C TYR A 587 -25.30 8.90 -28.36
N TYR A 588 -24.93 7.63 -28.48
CA TYR A 588 -23.96 6.99 -27.58
C TYR A 588 -22.69 6.74 -28.37
N ILE A 589 -21.56 7.11 -27.76
CA ILE A 589 -20.22 6.96 -28.31
C ILE A 589 -19.47 6.01 -27.41
N ARG A 590 -19.07 4.88 -27.95
CA ARG A 590 -18.27 3.86 -27.28
C ARG A 590 -16.85 3.94 -27.78
N ILE A 591 -15.87 4.02 -26.88
CA ILE A 591 -14.45 4.07 -27.16
C ILE A 591 -13.77 2.97 -26.37
N GLY A 592 -13.19 2.00 -27.06
CA GLY A 592 -12.51 0.86 -26.47
C GLY A 592 -11.12 0.65 -27.05
N GLY A 593 -10.37 -0.32 -26.52
CA GLY A 593 -9.09 -0.72 -27.05
C GLY A 593 -9.22 -1.80 -28.14
N TYR A 594 -8.25 -1.85 -29.06
CA TYR A 594 -8.17 -2.85 -30.11
C TYR A 594 -8.13 -4.28 -29.55
N ASP A 595 -7.37 -4.48 -28.47
CA ASP A 595 -7.24 -5.77 -27.75
C ASP A 595 -7.12 -5.56 -26.24
N GLY A 596 -7.03 -6.63 -25.46
CA GLY A 596 -6.96 -6.59 -24.00
C GLY A 596 -5.70 -5.91 -23.41
N SER A 597 -4.71 -5.59 -24.23
CA SER A 597 -3.53 -4.81 -23.82
C SER A 597 -3.63 -3.32 -24.21
N SER A 598 -4.61 -2.98 -25.04
CA SER A 598 -4.85 -1.62 -25.55
C SER A 598 -5.75 -0.84 -24.59
N LEU A 599 -5.16 -0.36 -23.48
CA LEU A 599 -5.84 0.45 -22.47
C LEU A 599 -4.98 1.66 -22.08
N GLY A 600 -5.61 2.74 -21.63
CA GLY A 600 -4.87 3.95 -21.29
C GLY A 600 -5.75 5.17 -21.07
N THR A 601 -5.11 6.33 -21.17
CA THR A 601 -5.71 7.62 -20.88
C THR A 601 -5.50 8.62 -22.02
N GLY A 602 -6.31 9.67 -22.04
CA GLY A 602 -6.19 10.75 -22.99
C GLY A 602 -7.45 11.60 -23.10
N THR A 603 -7.74 12.07 -24.32
CA THR A 603 -8.97 12.81 -24.60
C THR A 603 -9.57 12.40 -25.95
N VAL A 604 -10.89 12.52 -26.07
CA VAL A 604 -11.62 12.41 -27.33
C VAL A 604 -12.22 13.76 -27.70
N ASP A 605 -12.06 14.18 -28.94
CA ASP A 605 -12.72 15.34 -29.49
C ASP A 605 -14.02 14.91 -30.20
N ILE A 606 -15.14 15.48 -29.72
CA ILE A 606 -16.49 15.17 -30.18
C ILE A 606 -17.13 16.41 -30.84
#